data_c0c43a33e4f8bca10b58df7bfd446bbb
#
_entry.id   c0c43a33e4f8bca10b58df7bfd446bbb
#
_cell.length_a   1.000
_cell.length_b   1.000
_cell.length_c   1.000
_cell.angle_alpha   90.00
_cell.angle_beta   90.00
_cell.angle_gamma   90.00
#
_symmetry.space_group_name_H-M   'P 1'
#
loop_
_entity.id
_entity.type
_entity.pdbx_description
1 polymer ?
#
loop_
_entity_poly.entity_id
_entity_poly.type
_entity_poly.pdbx_seq_one_letter_code
_entity_poly.pdbx_strand_id
1 'polypeptide(L)'
;MNKEIIYSMNTAYRGEYEIQGFSYGSGEKTACIVGAMRGNEFQQLYISSLLAKKLSELEARGAIVSGKQILLIPSLNYSSFNVGKKYWITDNSDINRSFPGNPEGPATSRIAAAVMEKVTGYAYGIQFASFYMDGEFIPHVRMIETGRQSNSLANQFGMPYVLTAEPRSYDRATLNYNWQMRGTDAFSVYSGVTCLLYTSDA
;
A
#
# COMPACT_ATOMS: atom_id res chain seq x y z
N MET A 1 18.14 -7.70 0.35
CA MET A 1 16.93 -7.30 -0.42
C MET A 1 16.68 -8.32 -1.52
N ASN A 2 15.51 -8.94 -1.51
CA ASN A 2 15.08 -9.87 -2.56
C ASN A 2 13.88 -9.29 -3.30
N LYS A 3 13.92 -9.35 -4.64
CA LYS A 3 12.80 -8.95 -5.50
C LYS A 3 11.80 -10.11 -5.59
N GLU A 4 10.51 -9.83 -5.42
CA GLU A 4 9.42 -10.79 -5.53
C GLU A 4 8.40 -10.29 -6.57
N ILE A 5 7.88 -11.21 -7.39
CA ILE A 5 6.71 -10.95 -8.23
C ILE A 5 5.47 -11.23 -7.40
N ILE A 6 4.71 -10.18 -7.13
CA ILE A 6 3.44 -10.26 -6.38
C ILE A 6 2.32 -10.76 -7.27
N TYR A 7 2.29 -10.26 -8.51
CA TYR A 7 1.33 -10.64 -9.53
C TYR A 7 1.92 -10.40 -10.91
N SER A 8 1.61 -11.29 -11.86
CA SER A 8 1.89 -11.05 -13.28
C SER A 8 0.68 -11.39 -14.16
N MET A 9 0.56 -10.68 -15.27
CA MET A 9 -0.43 -10.98 -16.31
C MET A 9 0.11 -10.57 -17.68
N ASN A 10 -0.22 -11.38 -18.70
CA ASN A 10 0.06 -11.03 -20.07
C ASN A 10 -0.89 -9.93 -20.54
N THR A 11 -0.35 -8.92 -21.22
CA THR A 11 -1.12 -7.86 -21.85
C THR A 11 -1.06 -8.00 -23.37
N ALA A 12 -2.18 -7.70 -24.05
CA ALA A 12 -2.31 -7.95 -25.50
C ALA A 12 -1.25 -7.26 -26.39
N TYR A 13 -0.67 -6.13 -25.92
CA TYR A 13 0.22 -5.30 -26.75
C TYR A 13 1.47 -4.77 -26.04
N ARG A 14 1.66 -5.06 -24.74
CA ARG A 14 2.72 -4.46 -23.91
C ARG A 14 3.60 -5.47 -23.19
N GLY A 15 3.51 -6.75 -23.55
CA GLY A 15 4.21 -7.81 -22.85
C GLY A 15 3.60 -8.12 -21.49
N GLU A 16 4.42 -8.58 -20.56
CA GLU A 16 4.00 -8.97 -19.23
C GLU A 16 3.88 -7.75 -18.30
N TYR A 17 2.76 -7.67 -17.59
CA TYR A 17 2.58 -6.71 -16.52
C TYR A 17 2.90 -7.39 -15.20
N GLU A 18 3.85 -6.83 -14.45
CA GLU A 18 4.25 -7.37 -13.15
C GLU A 18 4.06 -6.35 -12.04
N ILE A 19 3.45 -6.77 -10.94
CA ILE A 19 3.53 -6.05 -9.68
C ILE A 19 4.68 -6.63 -8.88
N GLN A 20 5.62 -5.79 -8.50
CA GLN A 20 6.84 -6.19 -7.82
C GLN A 20 6.82 -5.76 -6.37
N GLY A 21 7.33 -6.62 -5.49
CA GLY A 21 7.64 -6.33 -4.10
C GLY A 21 9.12 -6.55 -3.81
N PHE A 22 9.57 -6.00 -2.71
CA PHE A 22 10.93 -6.15 -2.20
C PHE A 22 10.87 -6.64 -0.76
N SER A 23 11.47 -7.79 -0.49
CA SER A 23 11.58 -8.32 0.85
C SER A 23 12.96 -8.05 1.44
N TYR A 24 12.96 -7.73 2.73
CA TYR A 24 14.13 -7.43 3.55
C TYR A 24 14.10 -8.31 4.79
N GLY A 25 15.26 -8.84 5.16
CA GLY A 25 15.36 -9.87 6.19
C GLY A 25 14.74 -11.20 5.75
N SER A 26 14.61 -12.14 6.67
CA SER A 26 14.03 -13.46 6.42
C SER A 26 13.43 -14.04 7.70
N GLY A 27 12.37 -14.84 7.56
CA GLY A 27 11.70 -15.51 8.67
C GLY A 27 10.23 -15.12 8.79
N GLU A 28 9.80 -14.76 10.00
CA GLU A 28 8.42 -14.41 10.29
C GLU A 28 7.96 -13.16 9.55
N LYS A 29 6.80 -13.21 8.91
CA LYS A 29 6.13 -12.09 8.24
C LYS A 29 5.76 -11.00 9.25
N THR A 30 6.62 -9.99 9.40
CA THR A 30 6.46 -8.97 10.45
C THR A 30 5.73 -7.74 9.94
N ALA A 31 6.20 -7.10 8.89
CA ALA A 31 5.56 -5.90 8.36
C ALA A 31 5.39 -5.97 6.84
N CYS A 32 4.21 -5.61 6.36
CA CYS A 32 3.96 -5.39 4.94
C CYS A 32 3.61 -3.92 4.71
N ILE A 33 4.32 -3.28 3.78
CA ILE A 33 4.17 -1.87 3.46
C ILE A 33 3.72 -1.78 2.00
N VAL A 34 2.58 -1.14 1.78
CA VAL A 34 2.04 -0.86 0.44
C VAL A 34 2.09 0.64 0.18
N GLY A 35 2.82 1.03 -0.84
CA GLY A 35 3.00 2.40 -1.26
C GLY A 35 1.82 2.95 -2.06
N ALA A 36 2.08 3.36 -3.28
CA ALA A 36 1.06 3.90 -4.17
C ALA A 36 0.08 2.81 -4.64
N MET A 37 -1.17 2.93 -4.29
CA MET A 37 -2.24 2.04 -4.76
C MET A 37 -2.82 2.50 -6.09
N ARG A 38 -2.78 3.80 -6.37
CA ARG A 38 -3.39 4.45 -7.52
C ARG A 38 -2.37 5.14 -8.38
N GLY A 39 -2.64 5.31 -9.67
CA GLY A 39 -1.66 5.82 -10.64
C GLY A 39 -1.42 7.33 -10.58
N ASN A 40 -2.06 8.06 -9.68
CA ASN A 40 -1.80 9.47 -9.40
C ASN A 40 -1.18 9.72 -8.00
N GLU A 41 -0.79 8.66 -7.30
CA GLU A 41 -0.19 8.75 -5.96
C GLU A 41 1.35 8.84 -6.04
N PHE A 42 1.88 9.85 -6.76
CA PHE A 42 3.32 10.02 -6.98
C PHE A 42 4.10 10.23 -5.67
N GLN A 43 3.53 10.96 -4.72
CA GLN A 43 4.15 11.18 -3.43
C GLN A 43 4.36 9.85 -2.68
N GLN A 44 3.37 8.96 -2.69
CA GLN A 44 3.43 7.67 -2.04
C GLN A 44 4.46 6.75 -2.71
N LEU A 45 4.59 6.84 -4.03
CA LEU A 45 5.64 6.14 -4.77
C LEU A 45 7.02 6.67 -4.40
N TYR A 46 7.18 7.99 -4.32
CA TYR A 46 8.44 8.63 -3.91
C TYR A 46 8.84 8.23 -2.48
N ILE A 47 7.90 8.31 -1.52
CA ILE A 47 8.13 7.87 -0.13
C ILE A 47 8.56 6.40 -0.11
N SER A 48 7.91 5.54 -0.91
CA SER A 48 8.27 4.13 -1.00
C SER A 48 9.69 3.92 -1.54
N SER A 49 10.13 4.74 -2.49
CA SER A 49 11.51 4.67 -3.02
C SER A 49 12.56 5.06 -1.97
N LEU A 50 12.27 6.10 -1.17
CA LEU A 50 13.15 6.49 -0.06
C LEU A 50 13.20 5.41 1.03
N LEU A 51 12.04 4.80 1.32
CA LEU A 51 11.95 3.71 2.29
C LEU A 51 12.70 2.46 1.80
N ALA A 52 12.61 2.12 0.52
CA ALA A 52 13.35 1.01 -0.07
C ALA A 52 14.87 1.20 0.10
N LYS A 53 15.36 2.40 -0.19
CA LYS A 53 16.77 2.77 0.06
C LYS A 53 17.13 2.61 1.53
N LYS A 54 16.32 3.13 2.44
CA LYS A 54 16.57 3.05 3.89
C LYS A 54 16.56 1.62 4.40
N LEU A 55 15.60 0.80 3.97
CA LEU A 55 15.54 -0.62 4.34
C LEU A 55 16.76 -1.40 3.83
N SER A 56 17.24 -1.10 2.61
CA SER A 56 18.48 -1.69 2.08
C SER A 56 19.70 -1.33 2.91
N GLU A 57 19.81 -0.07 3.36
CA GLU A 57 20.89 0.37 4.24
C GLU A 57 20.84 -0.32 5.61
N LEU A 58 19.63 -0.47 6.18
CA LEU A 58 19.44 -1.15 7.47
C LEU A 58 19.78 -2.64 7.36
N GLU A 59 19.35 -3.30 6.28
CA GLU A 59 19.69 -4.71 6.03
C GLU A 59 21.20 -4.90 5.88
N ALA A 60 21.87 -4.06 5.10
CA ALA A 60 23.31 -4.11 4.90
C ALA A 60 24.11 -3.92 6.20
N ARG A 61 23.56 -3.18 7.16
CA ARG A 61 24.14 -2.98 8.49
C ARG A 61 23.76 -4.06 9.51
N GLY A 62 22.96 -5.06 9.11
CA GLY A 62 22.44 -6.08 10.04
C GLY A 62 21.45 -5.52 11.08
N ALA A 63 20.83 -4.37 10.80
CA ALA A 63 19.89 -3.71 11.72
C ALA A 63 18.46 -4.24 11.63
N ILE A 64 18.15 -5.09 10.65
CA ILE A 64 16.88 -5.81 10.62
C ILE A 64 16.96 -6.97 11.60
N VAL A 65 16.00 -7.04 12.52
CA VAL A 65 15.96 -8.08 13.55
C VAL A 65 15.98 -9.48 12.90
N SER A 66 16.89 -10.33 13.37
CA SER A 66 17.02 -11.70 12.86
C SER A 66 15.70 -12.48 13.02
N GLY A 67 15.35 -13.25 12.01
CA GLY A 67 14.11 -14.02 11.99
C GLY A 67 12.86 -13.19 11.66
N LYS A 68 13.01 -11.93 11.27
CA LYS A 68 11.90 -11.03 10.88
C LYS A 68 12.01 -10.63 9.40
N GLN A 69 10.87 -10.57 8.74
CA GLN A 69 10.76 -10.18 7.33
C GLN A 69 9.89 -8.93 7.17
N ILE A 70 10.34 -8.02 6.31
CA ILE A 70 9.58 -6.86 5.86
C ILE A 70 9.35 -6.99 4.37
N LEU A 71 8.10 -6.82 3.92
CA LEU A 71 7.73 -6.73 2.50
C LEU A 71 7.35 -5.29 2.17
N LEU A 72 7.97 -4.72 1.16
CA LEU A 72 7.58 -3.42 0.58
C LEU A 72 7.06 -3.64 -0.85
N ILE A 73 5.84 -3.19 -1.12
CA ILE A 73 5.24 -3.13 -2.46
C ILE A 73 5.11 -1.65 -2.84
N PRO A 74 6.00 -1.09 -3.67
CA PRO A 74 6.05 0.35 -3.91
C PRO A 74 4.83 0.88 -4.65
N SER A 75 4.27 0.10 -5.56
CA SER A 75 3.07 0.48 -6.31
C SER A 75 2.27 -0.74 -6.75
N LEU A 76 0.94 -0.63 -6.70
CA LEU A 76 0.03 -1.63 -7.25
C LEU A 76 -0.45 -1.28 -8.66
N ASN A 77 -0.39 -0.01 -9.06
CA ASN A 77 -0.95 0.47 -10.34
C ASN A 77 0.03 1.40 -11.06
N TYR A 78 1.23 0.90 -11.34
CA TYR A 78 2.25 1.72 -12.01
C TYR A 78 1.88 2.07 -13.47
N SER A 79 1.05 1.28 -14.14
CA SER A 79 0.65 1.56 -15.52
C SER A 79 -0.17 2.84 -15.66
N SER A 80 -0.94 3.18 -14.64
CA SER A 80 -1.75 4.40 -14.63
C SER A 80 -0.95 5.66 -14.29
N PHE A 81 0.28 5.53 -13.77
CA PHE A 81 1.18 6.67 -13.56
C PHE A 81 1.50 7.40 -14.87
N ASN A 82 1.68 6.67 -15.97
CA ASN A 82 1.98 7.26 -17.28
C ASN A 82 0.88 8.21 -17.80
N VAL A 83 -0.33 8.10 -17.26
CA VAL A 83 -1.49 8.91 -17.62
C VAL A 83 -2.06 9.69 -16.44
N GLY A 84 -1.41 9.63 -15.28
CA GLY A 84 -1.81 10.35 -14.07
C GLY A 84 -3.22 10.00 -13.58
N LYS A 85 -3.75 8.82 -13.90
CA LYS A 85 -5.12 8.43 -13.56
C LYS A 85 -5.19 7.68 -12.24
N LYS A 86 -6.20 8.02 -11.44
CA LYS A 86 -6.52 7.34 -10.19
C LYS A 86 -6.86 5.86 -10.40
N TYR A 87 -7.69 5.58 -11.39
CA TYR A 87 -8.25 4.25 -11.64
C TYR A 87 -7.35 3.38 -12.51
N TRP A 88 -7.57 2.09 -12.46
CA TRP A 88 -6.94 1.14 -13.34
C TRP A 88 -7.37 1.38 -14.80
N ILE A 89 -6.40 1.39 -15.72
CA ILE A 89 -6.66 1.81 -17.12
C ILE A 89 -7.48 0.83 -17.94
N THR A 90 -7.53 -0.45 -17.56
CA THR A 90 -8.22 -1.50 -18.33
C THR A 90 -9.70 -1.62 -18.00
N ASP A 91 -10.07 -1.49 -16.74
CA ASP A 91 -11.44 -1.68 -16.26
C ASP A 91 -12.00 -0.48 -15.49
N ASN A 92 -11.23 0.61 -15.42
CA ASN A 92 -11.58 1.87 -14.76
C ASN A 92 -12.00 1.68 -13.28
N SER A 93 -11.41 0.71 -12.60
CA SER A 93 -11.71 0.36 -11.22
C SER A 93 -10.68 0.94 -10.25
N ASP A 94 -11.14 1.26 -9.02
CA ASP A 94 -10.26 1.62 -7.90
C ASP A 94 -9.82 0.36 -7.17
N ILE A 95 -8.53 0.04 -7.21
CA ILE A 95 -8.01 -1.15 -6.54
C ILE A 95 -8.29 -1.14 -5.02
N ASN A 96 -8.27 0.04 -4.38
CA ASN A 96 -8.61 0.14 -2.95
C ASN A 96 -10.14 0.12 -2.69
N ARG A 97 -10.91 -0.33 -3.66
CA ARG A 97 -12.33 -0.67 -3.55
C ARG A 97 -12.61 -2.07 -4.11
N SER A 98 -11.55 -2.86 -4.33
CA SER A 98 -11.65 -4.17 -4.96
C SER A 98 -11.23 -5.32 -4.03
N PHE A 99 -10.74 -5.03 -2.82
CA PHE A 99 -10.36 -6.05 -1.84
C PHE A 99 -11.59 -6.71 -1.19
N PRO A 100 -11.52 -8.03 -0.87
CA PRO A 100 -10.36 -8.92 -0.95
C PRO A 100 -10.00 -9.40 -2.36
N GLY A 101 -10.77 -9.04 -3.37
CA GLY A 101 -10.60 -9.46 -4.74
C GLY A 101 -11.33 -10.76 -5.09
N ASN A 102 -11.32 -11.09 -6.39
CA ASN A 102 -11.83 -12.34 -6.93
C ASN A 102 -10.91 -12.76 -8.09
N PRO A 103 -10.29 -13.96 -8.03
CA PRO A 103 -9.36 -14.45 -9.06
C PRO A 103 -10.03 -14.66 -10.42
N GLU A 104 -11.36 -14.84 -10.46
CA GLU A 104 -12.16 -15.00 -11.68
C GLU A 104 -12.79 -13.68 -12.15
N GLY A 105 -12.51 -12.58 -11.46
CA GLY A 105 -13.11 -11.27 -11.73
C GLY A 105 -12.36 -10.45 -12.80
N PRO A 106 -12.76 -9.18 -12.99
CA PRO A 106 -12.03 -8.21 -13.81
C PRO A 106 -10.57 -8.05 -13.36
N ALA A 107 -9.73 -7.45 -14.21
CA ALA A 107 -8.29 -7.33 -13.99
C ALA A 107 -7.94 -6.77 -12.61
N THR A 108 -8.54 -5.64 -12.21
CA THR A 108 -8.31 -5.04 -10.88
C THR A 108 -8.68 -5.97 -9.73
N SER A 109 -9.79 -6.73 -9.86
CA SER A 109 -10.22 -7.68 -8.83
C SER A 109 -9.28 -8.88 -8.70
N ARG A 110 -8.75 -9.38 -9.83
CA ARG A 110 -7.74 -10.45 -9.82
C ARG A 110 -6.43 -10.00 -9.17
N ILE A 111 -5.99 -8.79 -9.48
CA ILE A 111 -4.83 -8.19 -8.84
C ILE A 111 -5.06 -8.05 -7.33
N ALA A 112 -6.21 -7.52 -6.92
CA ALA A 112 -6.54 -7.39 -5.50
C ALA A 112 -6.51 -8.74 -4.78
N ALA A 113 -7.01 -9.82 -5.41
CA ALA A 113 -6.97 -11.17 -4.85
C ALA A 113 -5.53 -11.68 -4.66
N ALA A 114 -4.69 -11.55 -5.68
CA ALA A 114 -3.29 -11.97 -5.63
C ALA A 114 -2.48 -11.16 -4.60
N VAL A 115 -2.69 -9.84 -4.56
CA VAL A 115 -2.07 -8.98 -3.54
C VAL A 115 -2.52 -9.42 -2.15
N MET A 116 -3.83 -9.65 -1.94
CA MET A 116 -4.36 -10.07 -0.63
C MET A 116 -3.75 -11.38 -0.15
N GLU A 117 -3.56 -12.35 -1.03
CA GLU A 117 -2.90 -13.60 -0.73
C GLU A 117 -1.46 -13.39 -0.23
N LYS A 118 -0.69 -12.57 -0.94
CA LYS A 118 0.72 -12.27 -0.60
C LYS A 118 0.88 -11.51 0.71
N VAL A 119 0.01 -10.53 0.97
CA VAL A 119 0.11 -9.67 2.14
C VAL A 119 -0.58 -10.24 3.38
N THR A 120 -1.28 -11.36 3.27
CA THR A 120 -1.88 -12.07 4.40
C THR A 120 -0.80 -12.74 5.26
N GLY A 121 -1.00 -12.70 6.58
CA GLY A 121 -0.11 -13.32 7.57
C GLY A 121 1.01 -12.42 8.08
N TYR A 122 1.12 -11.18 7.61
CA TYR A 122 1.98 -10.18 8.23
C TYR A 122 1.33 -9.66 9.52
N ALA A 123 2.14 -9.47 10.57
CA ALA A 123 1.66 -8.94 11.83
C ALA A 123 1.18 -7.47 11.67
N TYR A 124 1.92 -6.68 10.91
CA TYR A 124 1.64 -5.27 10.68
C TYR A 124 1.44 -4.98 9.19
N GLY A 125 0.36 -4.26 8.86
CA GLY A 125 0.05 -3.76 7.52
C GLY A 125 0.09 -2.23 7.50
N ILE A 126 0.91 -1.64 6.62
CA ILE A 126 1.06 -0.19 6.50
C ILE A 126 0.72 0.19 5.07
N GLN A 127 -0.26 1.04 4.90
CA GLN A 127 -0.64 1.60 3.60
C GLN A 127 -0.37 3.09 3.58
N PHE A 128 0.40 3.58 2.61
CA PHE A 128 0.47 5.01 2.37
C PHE A 128 -0.79 5.47 1.64
N ALA A 129 -1.32 6.60 2.07
CA ALA A 129 -2.57 7.15 1.56
C ALA A 129 -2.46 8.66 1.36
N SER A 130 -3.37 9.21 0.56
CA SER A 130 -3.47 10.64 0.28
C SER A 130 -4.92 11.09 0.20
N PHE A 131 -5.12 12.39 0.35
CA PHE A 131 -6.42 13.02 0.14
C PHE A 131 -6.60 13.37 -1.34
N TYR A 132 -7.83 13.22 -1.84
CA TYR A 132 -8.24 13.52 -3.21
C TYR A 132 -9.09 14.78 -3.31
N MET A 133 -9.01 15.63 -2.29
CA MET A 133 -9.72 16.91 -2.22
C MET A 133 -8.69 18.03 -2.14
N ASP A 134 -9.01 19.16 -2.71
CA ASP A 134 -8.20 20.38 -2.57
C ASP A 134 -8.22 20.86 -1.12
N GLY A 135 -7.09 21.41 -0.66
CA GLY A 135 -6.94 21.95 0.68
C GLY A 135 -5.66 21.51 1.38
N GLU A 136 -5.44 22.05 2.56
CA GLU A 136 -4.35 21.63 3.44
C GLU A 136 -4.86 20.58 4.42
N PHE A 137 -4.17 19.47 4.51
CA PHE A 137 -4.54 18.36 5.40
C PHE A 137 -3.39 18.04 6.33
N ILE A 138 -3.73 17.93 7.61
CA ILE A 138 -2.75 17.56 8.63
C ILE A 138 -2.39 16.08 8.46
N PRO A 139 -1.09 15.73 8.39
CA PRO A 139 -0.65 14.34 8.36
C PRO A 139 -1.17 13.56 9.56
N HIS A 140 -1.65 12.35 9.34
CA HIS A 140 -2.18 11.51 10.41
C HIS A 140 -2.12 10.01 10.07
N VAL A 141 -2.26 9.19 11.09
CA VAL A 141 -2.51 7.76 10.94
C VAL A 141 -4.02 7.52 11.09
N ARG A 142 -4.59 6.76 10.16
CA ARG A 142 -5.99 6.33 10.24
C ARG A 142 -6.09 4.82 10.42
N MET A 143 -6.93 4.41 11.35
CA MET A 143 -7.34 3.02 11.57
C MET A 143 -8.86 2.88 11.38
N ILE A 144 -9.29 1.67 11.03
CA ILE A 144 -10.70 1.30 10.98
C ILE A 144 -11.01 0.54 12.28
N GLU A 145 -12.13 0.88 12.91
CA GLU A 145 -12.57 0.24 14.15
C GLU A 145 -13.17 -1.13 13.90
N THR A 146 -12.34 -2.15 14.04
CA THR A 146 -12.70 -3.56 13.82
C THR A 146 -12.46 -4.43 15.05
N GLY A 147 -12.06 -3.81 16.17
CA GLY A 147 -11.58 -4.50 17.39
C GLY A 147 -10.08 -4.83 17.35
N ARG A 148 -9.37 -4.55 16.25
CA ARG A 148 -7.92 -4.79 16.11
C ARG A 148 -7.09 -3.52 15.99
N GLN A 149 -7.67 -2.36 16.21
CA GLN A 149 -6.95 -1.11 16.20
C GLN A 149 -6.07 -0.97 17.46
N SER A 150 -4.87 -0.43 17.27
CA SER A 150 -3.93 -0.17 18.36
C SER A 150 -3.42 1.26 18.33
N ASN A 151 -3.93 2.10 19.22
CA ASN A 151 -3.49 3.49 19.34
C ASN A 151 -2.01 3.60 19.74
N SER A 152 -1.52 2.68 20.59
CA SER A 152 -0.11 2.70 21.00
C SER A 152 0.85 2.44 19.84
N LEU A 153 0.51 1.51 18.95
CA LEU A 153 1.28 1.25 17.73
C LEU A 153 1.13 2.39 16.72
N ALA A 154 -0.08 2.94 16.56
CA ALA A 154 -0.30 4.07 15.67
C ALA A 154 0.49 5.32 16.08
N ASN A 155 0.66 5.57 17.36
CA ASN A 155 1.47 6.70 17.88
C ASN A 155 2.97 6.55 17.56
N GLN A 156 3.47 5.35 17.29
CA GLN A 156 4.88 5.13 16.92
C GLN A 156 5.23 5.70 15.54
N PHE A 157 4.26 6.00 14.70
CA PHE A 157 4.48 6.69 13.43
C PHE A 157 4.88 8.16 13.59
N GLY A 158 4.78 8.73 14.81
CA GLY A 158 5.15 10.13 15.08
C GLY A 158 4.28 11.16 14.34
N MET A 159 3.11 10.77 13.85
CA MET A 159 2.17 11.68 13.20
C MET A 159 1.43 12.54 14.23
N PRO A 160 1.05 13.80 13.88
CA PRO A 160 0.35 14.70 14.81
C PRO A 160 -0.97 14.14 15.35
N TYR A 161 -1.64 13.32 14.57
CA TYR A 161 -2.94 12.75 14.94
C TYR A 161 -3.05 11.28 14.60
N VAL A 162 -3.81 10.57 15.42
CA VAL A 162 -4.29 9.21 15.17
C VAL A 162 -5.83 9.28 15.12
N LEU A 163 -6.40 8.84 14.02
CA LEU A 163 -7.84 8.82 13.79
C LEU A 163 -8.34 7.40 13.73
N THR A 164 -9.37 7.11 14.49
CA THR A 164 -10.10 5.84 14.42
C THR A 164 -11.53 6.13 13.97
N ALA A 165 -12.06 5.35 13.06
CA ALA A 165 -13.40 5.53 12.54
C ALA A 165 -14.11 4.17 12.38
N GLU A 166 -15.39 4.14 12.67
CA GLU A 166 -16.24 2.99 12.38
C GLU A 166 -16.24 2.66 10.88
N PRO A 167 -16.25 1.36 10.51
CA PRO A 167 -16.22 0.95 9.12
C PRO A 167 -17.52 1.32 8.41
N ARG A 168 -17.41 2.10 7.36
CA ARG A 168 -18.51 2.37 6.42
C ARG A 168 -18.60 1.23 5.40
N SER A 169 -19.70 1.13 4.67
CA SER A 169 -19.89 0.07 3.66
C SER A 169 -18.75 -0.02 2.65
N TYR A 170 -18.24 1.12 2.19
CA TYR A 170 -17.12 1.18 1.23
C TYR A 170 -15.75 0.86 1.84
N ASP A 171 -15.58 0.97 3.15
CA ASP A 171 -14.31 0.62 3.82
C ASP A 171 -14.09 -0.90 3.78
N ARG A 172 -15.16 -1.71 3.72
CA ARG A 172 -15.10 -3.18 3.64
C ARG A 172 -14.38 -3.70 2.41
N ALA A 173 -14.29 -2.89 1.36
CA ALA A 173 -13.58 -3.20 0.13
C ALA A 173 -12.16 -2.62 0.08
N THR A 174 -11.62 -2.12 1.19
CA THR A 174 -10.25 -1.60 1.29
C THR A 174 -9.26 -2.66 1.73
N LEU A 175 -7.99 -2.46 1.38
CA LEU A 175 -6.90 -3.32 1.84
C LEU A 175 -6.81 -3.30 3.37
N ASN A 176 -6.86 -2.10 3.99
CA ASN A 176 -6.74 -1.93 5.43
C ASN A 176 -7.80 -2.74 6.20
N TYR A 177 -9.08 -2.64 5.82
CA TYR A 177 -10.14 -3.43 6.43
C TYR A 177 -9.91 -4.94 6.30
N ASN A 178 -9.55 -5.39 5.08
CA ASN A 178 -9.33 -6.80 4.81
C ASN A 178 -8.10 -7.37 5.52
N TRP A 179 -7.07 -6.57 5.75
CA TRP A 179 -5.94 -6.93 6.61
C TRP A 179 -6.39 -7.20 8.04
N GLN A 180 -7.15 -6.26 8.63
CA GLN A 180 -7.64 -6.42 9.99
C GLN A 180 -8.55 -7.65 10.15
N MET A 181 -9.42 -7.91 9.17
CA MET A 181 -10.28 -9.11 9.16
C MET A 181 -9.47 -10.41 9.07
N ARG A 182 -8.21 -10.36 8.62
CA ARG A 182 -7.28 -11.51 8.55
C ARG A 182 -6.23 -11.53 9.64
N GLY A 183 -6.39 -10.70 10.67
CA GLY A 183 -5.54 -10.73 11.85
C GLY A 183 -4.29 -9.84 11.78
N THR A 184 -4.16 -8.96 10.80
CA THR A 184 -3.09 -7.97 10.69
C THR A 184 -3.49 -6.66 11.36
N ASP A 185 -2.61 -6.09 12.19
CA ASP A 185 -2.79 -4.73 12.71
C ASP A 185 -2.46 -3.73 11.59
N ALA A 186 -3.47 -3.03 11.08
CA ALA A 186 -3.34 -2.27 9.85
C ALA A 186 -3.53 -0.75 10.04
N PHE A 187 -2.64 0.01 9.37
CA PHE A 187 -2.54 1.45 9.48
C PHE A 187 -2.55 2.10 8.10
N SER A 188 -3.33 3.16 7.93
CA SER A 188 -3.24 4.03 6.76
C SER A 188 -2.54 5.32 7.15
N VAL A 189 -1.37 5.59 6.55
CA VAL A 189 -0.56 6.78 6.83
C VAL A 189 -0.86 7.82 5.77
N TYR A 190 -1.52 8.90 6.18
CA TYR A 190 -1.86 10.04 5.32
C TYR A 190 -0.79 11.10 5.45
N SER A 191 -0.07 11.38 4.37
CA SER A 191 1.04 12.35 4.34
C SER A 191 0.73 13.65 3.59
N GLY A 192 -0.47 13.81 3.06
CA GLY A 192 -0.89 15.02 2.35
C GLY A 192 -1.91 14.76 1.25
N VAL A 193 -2.11 15.76 0.41
CA VAL A 193 -2.99 15.70 -0.76
C VAL A 193 -2.32 14.87 -1.86
N THR A 194 -3.14 14.19 -2.67
CA THR A 194 -2.65 13.60 -3.92
C THR A 194 -2.09 14.73 -4.79
N CYS A 195 -0.78 14.76 -4.90
CA CYS A 195 -0.08 15.75 -5.70
C CYS A 195 0.42 15.06 -6.96
N LEU A 196 0.01 15.54 -8.13
CA LEU A 196 0.88 15.58 -9.26
C LEU A 196 2.01 16.53 -8.85
N LEU A 197 3.26 16.10 -8.95
CA LEU A 197 4.39 17.01 -8.83
C LEU A 197 4.26 18.02 -9.98
N TYR A 198 3.43 19.02 -9.79
CA TYR A 198 3.50 20.23 -10.58
C TYR A 198 4.78 20.93 -10.14
N THR A 199 5.81 20.78 -10.91
CA THR A 199 6.73 21.88 -11.10
C THR A 199 5.90 22.93 -11.84
N SER A 200 5.12 23.71 -11.10
CA SER A 200 4.68 24.98 -11.61
C SER A 200 5.91 25.86 -11.66
N ASP A 201 6.57 25.87 -12.79
CA ASP A 201 7.35 27.02 -13.20
C ASP A 201 6.33 28.15 -13.38
N ALA A 202 6.05 28.85 -12.30
CA ALA A 202 5.44 30.14 -12.31
C ALA A 202 6.48 31.16 -11.89
#